data_17ace56ff9acdf9be88770ef0bb20d72
#
_entry.id   17ace56ff9acdf9be88770ef0bb20d72
#
_cell.length_a   1.000
_cell.length_b   1.000
_cell.length_c   1.000
_cell.angle_alpha   90.00
_cell.angle_beta   90.00
_cell.angle_gamma   90.00
#
_symmetry.space_group_name_H-M   'P 1'
#
loop_
_entity.id
_entity.type
_entity.pdbx_description
1 polymer ?
#
loop_
_entity_poly.entity_id
_entity_poly.type
_entity_poly.pdbx_seq_one_letter_code
_entity_poly.pdbx_strand_id
1 'polypeptide(L)'
;MQSHPWIQEFGAAVTVCDAAGIILEMNDRSARMFKEQGGRALLGSNVLDCHPEPSRTKLRLLMEKRQASTYTTERNGRRKLIHQAPWYRDGQYAGFVEIVLALPDAMPHFIRDNAPS
;
A
#
# COMPACT_ATOMS: atom_id res chain seq x y z
N MET A 1 -16.44 -7.01 -2.36
CA MET A 1 -15.84 -6.93 -1.02
C MET A 1 -16.46 -5.77 -0.26
N GLN A 2 -16.88 -6.00 0.98
CA GLN A 2 -17.40 -4.92 1.80
C GLN A 2 -16.25 -4.03 2.30
N SER A 3 -16.41 -2.73 2.14
CA SER A 3 -15.47 -1.81 2.73
C SER A 3 -15.86 -1.53 4.19
N HIS A 4 -14.86 -1.31 5.03
CA HIS A 4 -15.06 -0.99 6.44
C HIS A 4 -15.04 0.53 6.59
N PRO A 5 -16.00 1.12 7.32
CA PRO A 5 -16.09 2.58 7.42
C PRO A 5 -14.80 3.27 7.90
N TRP A 6 -14.07 2.62 8.82
CA TRP A 6 -12.86 3.19 9.39
C TRP A 6 -11.73 3.42 8.38
N ILE A 7 -11.71 2.64 7.29
CA ILE A 7 -10.61 2.71 6.32
C ILE A 7 -10.81 3.81 5.28
N GLN A 8 -12.05 4.19 4.97
CA GLN A 8 -12.34 5.09 3.85
C GLN A 8 -11.67 6.45 4.00
N GLU A 9 -11.76 7.06 5.17
CA GLU A 9 -11.16 8.37 5.44
C GLU A 9 -9.92 8.28 6.33
N PHE A 10 -9.37 7.07 6.46
CA PHE A 10 -8.16 6.85 7.25
C PHE A 10 -6.99 7.66 6.70
N GLY A 11 -6.08 8.10 7.59
CA GLY A 11 -4.98 9.00 7.28
C GLY A 11 -3.79 8.40 6.53
N ALA A 12 -3.98 7.27 5.85
CA ALA A 12 -2.98 6.68 4.96
C ALA A 12 -3.68 6.21 3.69
N ALA A 13 -2.96 6.14 2.58
CA ALA A 13 -3.48 5.53 1.37
C ALA A 13 -3.39 4.02 1.49
N VAL A 14 -4.50 3.31 1.30
CA VAL A 14 -4.55 1.84 1.38
C VAL A 14 -5.14 1.30 0.10
N THR A 15 -4.38 0.41 -0.55
CA THR A 15 -4.78 -0.27 -1.79
C THR A 15 -4.62 -1.76 -1.58
N VAL A 16 -5.66 -2.54 -1.85
CA VAL A 16 -5.67 -3.98 -1.65
C VAL A 16 -5.97 -4.67 -2.98
N CYS A 17 -5.15 -5.65 -3.35
CA CYS A 17 -5.42 -6.49 -4.51
C CYS A 17 -5.54 -7.96 -4.09
N ASP A 18 -6.15 -8.77 -4.96
CA ASP A 18 -6.21 -10.22 -4.76
C ASP A 18 -4.94 -10.91 -5.28
N ALA A 19 -4.90 -12.24 -5.21
CA ALA A 19 -3.75 -13.03 -5.63
C ALA A 19 -3.43 -12.91 -7.12
N ALA A 20 -4.41 -12.54 -7.94
CA ALA A 20 -4.22 -12.30 -9.37
C ALA A 20 -3.77 -10.85 -9.65
N GLY A 21 -3.71 -10.00 -8.63
CA GLY A 21 -3.33 -8.60 -8.78
C GLY A 21 -4.51 -7.67 -9.06
N ILE A 22 -5.74 -8.17 -8.98
CA ILE A 22 -6.93 -7.34 -9.23
C ILE A 22 -7.22 -6.49 -8.01
N ILE A 23 -7.36 -5.18 -8.20
CA ILE A 23 -7.60 -4.23 -7.13
C ILE A 23 -9.02 -4.43 -6.58
N LEU A 24 -9.09 -4.76 -5.28
CA LEU A 24 -10.34 -5.03 -4.56
C LEU A 24 -10.83 -3.83 -3.78
N GLU A 25 -9.92 -3.05 -3.19
CA GLU A 25 -10.26 -1.90 -2.37
C GLU A 25 -9.26 -0.77 -2.54
N MET A 26 -9.78 0.44 -2.50
CA MET A 26 -9.01 1.68 -2.45
C MET A 26 -9.74 2.62 -1.51
N ASN A 27 -9.05 3.12 -0.49
CA ASN A 27 -9.66 4.15 0.33
C ASN A 27 -9.54 5.54 -0.33
N ASP A 28 -10.06 6.58 0.32
CA ASP A 28 -10.08 7.92 -0.27
C ASP A 28 -8.69 8.42 -0.63
N ARG A 29 -7.71 8.19 0.23
CA ARG A 29 -6.34 8.66 -0.04
C ARG A 29 -5.68 7.87 -1.17
N SER A 30 -5.94 6.58 -1.29
CA SER A 30 -5.48 5.78 -2.41
C SER A 30 -6.06 6.28 -3.73
N ALA A 31 -7.36 6.55 -3.75
CA ALA A 31 -8.02 7.06 -4.94
C ALA A 31 -7.43 8.41 -5.39
N ARG A 32 -7.13 9.31 -4.44
CA ARG A 32 -6.48 10.58 -4.76
C ARG A 32 -5.05 10.40 -5.23
N MET A 33 -4.30 9.49 -4.62
CA MET A 33 -2.91 9.22 -4.99
C MET A 33 -2.80 8.73 -6.42
N PHE A 34 -3.76 7.92 -6.88
CA PHE A 34 -3.81 7.39 -8.24
C PHE A 34 -4.78 8.17 -9.15
N LYS A 35 -5.06 9.42 -8.82
CA LYS A 35 -6.02 10.24 -9.55
C LYS A 35 -5.73 10.31 -11.05
N GLU A 36 -4.47 10.48 -11.42
CA GLU A 36 -4.07 10.61 -12.83
C GLU A 36 -4.19 9.30 -13.60
N GLN A 37 -4.17 8.17 -12.90
CA GLN A 37 -4.32 6.84 -13.50
C GLN A 37 -5.78 6.37 -13.52
N GLY A 38 -6.70 7.15 -12.95
CA GLY A 38 -8.12 6.82 -12.96
C GLY A 38 -8.80 6.83 -11.60
N GLY A 39 -8.03 6.91 -10.50
CA GLY A 39 -8.59 6.90 -9.14
C GLY A 39 -9.42 5.65 -8.89
N ARG A 40 -10.66 5.82 -8.41
CA ARG A 40 -11.54 4.69 -8.09
C ARG A 40 -11.93 3.84 -9.30
N ALA A 41 -11.79 4.37 -10.52
CA ALA A 41 -12.00 3.58 -11.74
C ALA A 41 -10.99 2.44 -11.89
N LEU A 42 -9.89 2.48 -11.12
CA LEU A 42 -8.91 1.38 -11.09
C LEU A 42 -9.43 0.14 -10.37
N LEU A 43 -10.48 0.24 -9.56
CA LEU A 43 -11.08 -0.94 -8.94
C LEU A 43 -11.46 -1.96 -10.02
N GLY A 44 -11.05 -3.21 -9.81
CA GLY A 44 -11.26 -4.28 -10.79
C GLY A 44 -10.17 -4.40 -11.85
N SER A 45 -9.24 -3.45 -11.93
CA SER A 45 -8.09 -3.53 -12.84
C SER A 45 -6.88 -4.16 -12.15
N ASN A 46 -5.85 -4.51 -12.91
CA ASN A 46 -4.64 -5.08 -12.36
C ASN A 46 -3.76 -3.99 -11.74
N VAL A 47 -3.31 -4.20 -10.51
CA VAL A 47 -2.49 -3.24 -9.77
C VAL A 47 -1.19 -2.90 -10.49
N LEU A 48 -0.67 -3.81 -11.30
CA LEU A 48 0.56 -3.57 -12.06
C LEU A 48 0.35 -2.53 -13.17
N ASP A 49 -0.86 -2.39 -13.67
CA ASP A 49 -1.15 -1.46 -14.76
C ASP A 49 -1.08 0.01 -14.33
N CYS A 50 -1.23 0.30 -13.04
CA CYS A 50 -1.14 1.67 -12.54
C CYS A 50 0.26 2.04 -12.03
N HIS A 51 1.22 1.13 -12.16
CA HIS A 51 2.60 1.36 -11.76
C HIS A 51 3.50 1.50 -12.97
N PRO A 52 4.22 2.62 -13.14
CA PRO A 52 5.22 2.74 -14.20
C PRO A 52 6.48 1.94 -13.84
N GLU A 53 7.32 1.67 -14.85
CA GLU A 53 8.62 1.08 -14.57
C GLU A 53 9.55 2.11 -13.92
N PRO A 54 10.46 1.70 -13.01
CA PRO A 54 10.76 0.31 -12.61
C PRO A 54 9.86 -0.24 -11.50
N SER A 55 8.93 0.56 -10.99
CA SER A 55 8.06 0.15 -9.87
C SER A 55 7.20 -1.07 -10.21
N ARG A 56 6.73 -1.15 -11.46
CA ARG A 56 5.91 -2.29 -11.91
C ARG A 56 6.65 -3.61 -11.77
N THR A 57 7.89 -3.69 -12.28
CA THR A 57 8.69 -4.90 -12.19
C THR A 57 9.00 -5.26 -10.74
N LYS A 58 9.34 -4.27 -9.92
CA LYS A 58 9.63 -4.50 -8.50
C LYS A 58 8.42 -5.08 -7.78
N LEU A 59 7.24 -4.50 -8.00
CA LEU A 59 6.01 -4.97 -7.37
C LEU A 59 5.66 -6.39 -7.84
N ARG A 60 5.78 -6.66 -9.14
CA ARG A 60 5.53 -7.99 -9.69
C ARG A 60 6.41 -9.05 -9.03
N LEU A 61 7.70 -8.75 -8.85
CA LEU A 61 8.63 -9.67 -8.20
C LEU A 61 8.29 -9.90 -6.73
N LEU A 62 7.88 -8.85 -6.01
CA LEU A 62 7.44 -8.99 -4.62
C LEU A 62 6.21 -9.89 -4.52
N MET A 63 5.25 -9.72 -5.44
CA MET A 63 4.03 -10.52 -5.46
C MET A 63 4.34 -11.99 -5.77
N GLU A 64 5.22 -12.25 -6.75
CA GLU A 64 5.63 -13.61 -7.09
C GLU A 64 6.32 -14.31 -5.93
N LYS A 65 7.16 -13.58 -5.19
CA LYS A 65 7.90 -14.12 -4.04
C LYS A 65 7.12 -14.05 -2.74
N ARG A 66 5.96 -13.38 -2.73
CA ARG A 66 5.15 -13.13 -1.53
C ARG A 66 5.99 -12.48 -0.42
N GLN A 67 6.76 -11.47 -0.80
CA GLN A 67 7.74 -10.83 0.05
C GLN A 67 7.36 -9.39 0.33
N ALA A 68 7.46 -8.95 1.60
CA ALA A 68 7.19 -7.57 1.97
C ALA A 68 8.34 -6.64 1.58
N SER A 69 8.01 -5.38 1.36
CA SER A 69 8.98 -4.32 1.10
C SER A 69 8.56 -3.06 1.83
N THR A 70 9.52 -2.38 2.44
CA THR A 70 9.29 -1.10 3.14
C THR A 70 10.38 -0.13 2.73
N TYR A 71 9.97 1.05 2.29
CA TYR A 71 10.93 2.09 1.90
C TYR A 71 10.30 3.47 2.05
N THR A 72 11.13 4.49 1.93
CA THR A 72 10.66 5.88 1.95
C THR A 72 10.89 6.53 0.60
N THR A 73 10.04 7.50 0.28
CA THR A 73 10.23 8.40 -0.85
C THR A 73 10.25 9.84 -0.35
N GLU A 74 10.84 10.72 -1.14
CA GLU A 74 10.88 12.14 -0.80
C GLU A 74 10.59 12.97 -2.04
N ARG A 75 9.68 13.96 -1.87
CA ARG A 75 9.37 14.93 -2.92
C ARG A 75 9.18 16.30 -2.27
N ASN A 76 9.93 17.29 -2.74
CA ASN A 76 9.84 18.66 -2.21
C ASN A 76 10.06 18.71 -0.69
N GLY A 77 10.99 17.92 -0.17
CA GLY A 77 11.31 17.84 1.26
C GLY A 77 10.32 17.06 2.09
N ARG A 78 9.25 16.51 1.50
CA ARG A 78 8.25 15.71 2.20
C ARG A 78 8.51 14.24 2.00
N ARG A 79 8.53 13.49 3.09
CA ARG A 79 8.79 12.05 3.07
C ARG A 79 7.50 11.27 3.25
N LYS A 80 7.43 10.14 2.55
CA LYS A 80 6.37 9.15 2.70
C LYS A 80 6.97 7.80 2.98
N LEU A 81 6.30 7.01 3.81
CA LEU A 81 6.63 5.60 4.02
C LEU A 81 5.72 4.77 3.13
N ILE A 82 6.32 3.88 2.36
CA ILE A 82 5.60 2.92 1.52
C ILE A 82 5.85 1.54 2.09
N HIS A 83 4.77 0.81 2.38
CA HIS A 83 4.85 -0.57 2.84
C HIS A 83 3.99 -1.43 1.94
N GLN A 84 4.58 -2.45 1.33
CA GLN A 84 3.89 -3.39 0.45
C GLN A 84 4.08 -4.78 1.05
N ALA A 85 3.00 -5.51 1.25
CA ALA A 85 3.08 -6.80 1.92
C ALA A 85 1.97 -7.73 1.46
N PRO A 86 2.22 -9.05 1.46
CA PRO A 86 1.14 -10.01 1.22
C PRO A 86 0.15 -10.02 2.37
N TRP A 87 -1.11 -10.33 2.05
CA TRP A 87 -2.12 -10.59 3.06
C TRP A 87 -2.67 -12.01 2.87
N TYR A 88 -3.22 -12.55 3.94
CA TYR A 88 -3.61 -13.96 4.00
C TYR A 88 -5.03 -14.08 4.53
N ARG A 89 -5.71 -15.14 4.09
CA ARG A 89 -7.01 -15.53 4.63
C ARG A 89 -6.92 -17.01 5.00
N ASP A 90 -7.19 -17.32 6.25
CA ASP A 90 -7.10 -18.70 6.77
C ASP A 90 -5.76 -19.36 6.43
N GLY A 91 -4.67 -18.60 6.52
CA GLY A 91 -3.32 -19.07 6.22
C GLY A 91 -2.99 -19.16 4.73
N GLN A 92 -3.92 -18.85 3.84
CA GLN A 92 -3.72 -18.90 2.39
C GLN A 92 -3.37 -17.51 1.86
N TYR A 93 -2.41 -17.43 0.95
CA TYR A 93 -2.05 -16.18 0.28
C TYR A 93 -3.28 -15.64 -0.46
N ALA A 94 -3.64 -14.39 -0.17
CA ALA A 94 -4.83 -13.78 -0.73
C ALA A 94 -4.55 -12.58 -1.61
N GLY A 95 -3.35 -12.02 -1.58
CA GLY A 95 -2.97 -10.89 -2.41
C GLY A 95 -1.96 -9.98 -1.75
N PHE A 96 -1.95 -8.70 -2.14
CA PHE A 96 -1.05 -7.69 -1.59
C PHE A 96 -1.81 -6.48 -1.09
N VAL A 97 -1.20 -5.81 -0.11
CA VAL A 97 -1.68 -4.53 0.41
C VAL A 97 -0.54 -3.52 0.27
N GLU A 98 -0.85 -2.35 -0.25
CA GLU A 98 0.08 -1.22 -0.23
C GLU A 98 -0.46 -0.15 0.71
N ILE A 99 0.38 0.30 1.62
CA ILE A 99 0.08 1.39 2.55
C ILE A 99 1.08 2.50 2.30
N VAL A 100 0.58 3.72 2.08
CA VAL A 100 1.41 4.91 1.90
C VAL A 100 0.98 5.94 2.92
N LEU A 101 1.89 6.38 3.77
CA LEU A 101 1.59 7.40 4.76
C LEU A 101 2.67 8.49 4.79
N ALA A 102 2.23 9.71 5.07
CA ALA A 102 3.15 10.84 5.23
C ALA A 102 3.90 10.70 6.55
N LEU A 103 5.20 10.97 6.51
CA LEU A 103 6.02 11.00 7.71
C LEU A 103 6.16 12.44 8.20
N PRO A 104 6.26 12.67 9.52
CA PRO A 104 6.56 14.00 10.04
C PRO A 104 7.98 14.42 9.67
N ASP A 105 8.26 15.72 9.66
CA ASP A 105 9.58 16.26 9.35
C ASP A 105 10.66 15.71 10.28
N ALA A 106 10.32 15.55 11.57
CA ALA A 106 11.17 14.92 12.55
C ALA A 106 10.43 13.72 13.14
N MET A 107 10.94 12.52 12.86
CA MET A 107 10.31 11.29 13.33
C MET A 107 10.77 11.01 14.77
N PRO A 108 9.87 11.09 15.77
CA PRO A 108 10.23 10.68 17.13
C PRO A 108 10.65 9.21 17.16
N HIS A 109 11.65 8.92 17.96
CA HIS A 109 12.15 7.56 18.11
C HIS A 109 12.37 7.27 19.59
N PHE A 110 11.86 6.14 20.05
CA PHE A 110 11.92 5.74 21.46
C PHE A 110 12.49 4.33 21.57
N ILE A 111 13.49 4.18 22.43
CA ILE A 111 14.07 2.87 22.74
C ILE A 111 13.29 2.30 23.92
N ARG A 112 12.76 1.09 23.77
CA ARG A 112 11.90 0.46 24.78
C ARG A 112 12.37 -0.97 25.10
N ASP A 113 13.66 -1.12 25.37
CA ASP A 113 14.27 -2.44 25.57
C ASP A 113 13.66 -3.21 26.74
N ASN A 114 13.15 -2.50 27.75
CA ASN A 114 12.59 -3.10 28.98
C ASN A 114 11.07 -2.99 29.03
N ALA A 115 10.41 -2.78 27.89
CA ALA A 115 8.96 -2.63 27.82
C ALA A 115 8.39 -3.58 26.76
N PRO A 116 7.14 -4.08 26.94
CA PRO A 116 6.48 -4.86 25.89
C PRO A 116 6.27 -3.99 24.66
N SER A 117 6.43 -4.58 23.50
CA SER A 117 6.27 -3.90 22.22
C SER A 117 4.79 -3.80 21.79
#